data_991def0ee937401faf9d76f2b31eeb71
#
_entry.id   991def0ee937401faf9d76f2b31eeb71
#
_cell.length_a   1.000
_cell.length_b   1.000
_cell.length_c   1.000
_cell.angle_alpha   90.00
_cell.angle_beta   90.00
_cell.angle_gamma   90.00
#
_symmetry.space_group_name_H-M   'P 1'
#
loop_
_entity.id
_entity.type
_entity.pdbx_description
1 polymer ?
#
loop_
_entity_poly.entity_id
_entity_poly.type
_entity_poly.pdbx_seq_one_letter_code
_entity_poly.pdbx_strand_id
1 'polypeptide(L)'
;MQFFQLIGTQRSGSNLFRLMLNEFDEIYAPHPPHLLSTFYHLQKNYNDFDKLVSDMVKWVKFNPIKWNNIPSEKTIKNHIKDNNIFEVFRVIYTHSNPKFWCCKSLQNFRFNNDPNFKKLQPIYIYIYRDGRDVASSFKKASIGEKHIYNIAKQWNEDQRKCLEIKKSTKDFNFFSVKYEDLLSDPALIINNFCKKYGLSYNKKFLNYYKSKESKKASTSGGLWRNLSKPLIRNNKNKYKSELSTNEILIFESINKKELQKLGYELVNSDSKLFSSFTSGEINKFNLINSDLKKEAYENQNDFEKELIKKQKIIISKDS
;
A
#
# COMPACT_ATOMS: atom_id res chain seq x y z
N MET A 1 4.15 -22.35 -4.12
CA MET A 1 3.58 -21.13 -3.50
C MET A 1 3.74 -19.97 -4.47
N GLN A 2 2.67 -19.20 -4.73
CA GLN A 2 2.70 -18.03 -5.62
C GLN A 2 2.61 -16.74 -4.80
N PHE A 3 3.27 -15.68 -5.29
CA PHE A 3 3.39 -14.41 -4.60
C PHE A 3 2.53 -13.32 -5.25
N PHE A 4 1.55 -12.81 -4.54
CA PHE A 4 0.79 -11.62 -4.90
C PHE A 4 1.40 -10.36 -4.27
N GLN A 5 1.92 -9.45 -5.07
CA GLN A 5 2.39 -8.14 -4.63
C GLN A 5 1.39 -7.06 -5.02
N LEU A 6 0.71 -6.48 -4.03
CA LEU A 6 -0.12 -5.30 -4.28
C LEU A 6 0.76 -4.08 -4.56
N ILE A 7 0.44 -3.35 -5.61
CA ILE A 7 1.11 -2.10 -6.00
C ILE A 7 0.08 -1.00 -6.25
N GLY A 8 0.50 0.24 -6.13
CA GLY A 8 -0.33 1.44 -6.33
C GLY A 8 -0.06 2.51 -5.28
N THR A 9 -0.84 3.57 -5.30
CA THR A 9 -0.76 4.62 -4.28
C THR A 9 -1.58 4.24 -3.05
N GLN A 10 -1.09 4.55 -1.87
CA GLN A 10 -1.87 4.42 -0.64
C GLN A 10 -3.21 5.15 -0.78
N ARG A 11 -4.22 4.78 0.02
CA ARG A 11 -5.59 5.34 0.00
C ARG A 11 -6.44 4.96 -1.23
N SER A 12 -5.95 4.05 -2.06
CA SER A 12 -6.68 3.51 -3.24
C SER A 12 -7.52 2.25 -2.95
N GLY A 13 -7.81 1.93 -1.68
CA GLY A 13 -8.62 0.75 -1.32
C GLY A 13 -7.84 -0.55 -1.15
N SER A 14 -6.51 -0.50 -1.11
CA SER A 14 -5.64 -1.69 -1.02
C SER A 14 -5.88 -2.54 0.25
N ASN A 15 -6.23 -1.94 1.39
CA ASN A 15 -6.60 -2.71 2.59
C ASN A 15 -7.93 -3.43 2.43
N LEU A 16 -8.91 -2.80 1.77
CA LEU A 16 -10.19 -3.43 1.45
C LEU A 16 -9.97 -4.67 0.59
N PHE A 17 -9.25 -4.53 -0.52
CA PHE A 17 -8.99 -5.63 -1.44
C PHE A 17 -8.18 -6.75 -0.77
N ARG A 18 -7.12 -6.41 0.00
CA ARG A 18 -6.34 -7.38 0.77
C ARG A 18 -7.21 -8.17 1.75
N LEU A 19 -8.10 -7.50 2.48
CA LEU A 19 -9.00 -8.17 3.42
C LEU A 19 -9.99 -9.09 2.71
N MET A 20 -10.49 -8.70 1.53
CA MET A 20 -11.30 -9.59 0.69
C MET A 20 -10.51 -10.82 0.26
N LEU A 21 -9.24 -10.67 -0.13
CA LEU A 21 -8.37 -11.80 -0.46
C LEU A 21 -8.09 -12.70 0.76
N ASN A 22 -7.98 -12.13 1.95
CA ASN A 22 -7.71 -12.89 3.18
C ASN A 22 -8.90 -13.76 3.66
N GLU A 23 -10.08 -13.63 3.04
CA GLU A 23 -11.22 -14.51 3.26
C GLU A 23 -11.18 -15.81 2.44
N PHE A 24 -10.15 -15.98 1.59
CA PHE A 24 -9.89 -17.23 0.85
C PHE A 24 -8.89 -18.08 1.63
N ASP A 25 -9.26 -19.32 1.91
CA ASP A 25 -8.43 -20.26 2.69
C ASP A 25 -7.07 -20.54 2.02
N GLU A 26 -6.99 -20.39 0.68
CA GLU A 26 -5.76 -20.60 -0.11
C GLU A 26 -4.80 -19.40 -0.06
N ILE A 27 -5.24 -18.23 0.42
CA ILE A 27 -4.48 -16.97 0.36
C ILE A 27 -4.12 -16.49 1.77
N TYR A 28 -2.82 -16.41 2.07
CA TYR A 28 -2.33 -15.76 3.28
C TYR A 28 -2.00 -14.30 2.98
N ALA A 29 -2.85 -13.37 3.42
CA ALA A 29 -2.74 -11.94 3.16
C ALA A 29 -2.74 -11.11 4.46
N PRO A 30 -1.73 -11.23 5.33
CA PRO A 30 -1.71 -10.56 6.63
C PRO A 30 -1.52 -9.04 6.48
N HIS A 31 -1.75 -8.31 7.57
CA HIS A 31 -1.47 -6.86 7.61
C HIS A 31 0.01 -6.59 7.34
N PRO A 32 0.35 -5.70 6.38
CA PRO A 32 1.73 -5.52 5.95
C PRO A 32 2.60 -4.87 7.03
N PRO A 33 3.75 -5.48 7.37
CA PRO A 33 4.73 -4.90 8.28
C PRO A 33 5.73 -3.97 7.58
N HIS A 34 5.61 -3.76 6.25
CA HIS A 34 6.49 -2.91 5.45
C HIS A 34 7.99 -3.29 5.53
N LEU A 35 8.31 -4.58 5.66
CA LEU A 35 9.66 -5.08 5.89
C LEU A 35 10.69 -4.58 4.88
N LEU A 36 10.43 -4.78 3.57
CA LEU A 36 11.42 -4.41 2.54
C LEU A 36 11.65 -2.90 2.51
N SER A 37 10.60 -2.07 2.57
CA SER A 37 10.76 -0.62 2.58
C SER A 37 11.48 -0.10 3.82
N THR A 38 11.42 -0.82 4.94
CA THR A 38 12.12 -0.46 6.18
C THR A 38 13.58 -0.93 6.16
N PHE A 39 13.82 -2.20 5.86
CA PHE A 39 15.13 -2.82 6.08
C PHE A 39 16.03 -2.83 4.85
N TYR A 40 15.53 -2.60 3.64
CA TYR A 40 16.35 -2.64 2.42
C TYR A 40 17.56 -1.72 2.47
N HIS A 41 17.38 -0.48 2.90
CA HIS A 41 18.47 0.48 3.02
C HIS A 41 19.28 0.31 4.30
N LEU A 42 18.69 -0.27 5.34
CA LEU A 42 19.34 -0.50 6.63
C LEU A 42 20.23 -1.75 6.62
N GLN A 43 19.99 -2.73 5.75
CA GLN A 43 20.75 -3.99 5.75
C GLN A 43 22.28 -3.78 5.64
N LYS A 44 22.71 -2.72 4.97
CA LYS A 44 24.13 -2.38 4.85
C LYS A 44 24.80 -1.96 6.18
N ASN A 45 24.00 -1.58 7.18
CA ASN A 45 24.47 -1.17 8.49
C ASN A 45 24.57 -2.36 9.46
N TYR A 46 24.11 -3.55 9.07
CA TYR A 46 24.19 -4.75 9.88
C TYR A 46 25.48 -5.51 9.57
N ASN A 47 26.36 -5.64 10.57
CA ASN A 47 27.57 -6.47 10.49
C ASN A 47 27.25 -7.97 10.68
N ASP A 48 26.09 -8.27 11.27
CA ASP A 48 25.60 -9.62 11.54
C ASP A 48 24.23 -9.84 10.91
N PHE A 49 24.14 -10.81 10.00
CA PHE A 49 22.90 -11.16 9.34
C PHE A 49 21.86 -11.75 10.32
N ASP A 50 22.30 -12.44 11.35
CA ASP A 50 21.43 -12.99 12.40
C ASP A 50 20.71 -11.87 13.16
N LYS A 51 21.42 -10.78 13.41
CA LYS A 51 20.84 -9.59 14.02
C LYS A 51 19.77 -8.97 13.12
N LEU A 52 20.04 -8.87 11.83
CA LEU A 52 19.04 -8.39 10.83
C LEU A 52 17.79 -9.26 10.86
N VAL A 53 17.93 -10.60 10.84
CA VAL A 53 16.79 -11.53 10.93
C VAL A 53 16.01 -11.31 12.23
N SER A 54 16.70 -11.20 13.37
CA SER A 54 16.08 -10.95 14.67
C SER A 54 15.25 -9.67 14.68
N ASP A 55 15.80 -8.57 14.14
CA ASP A 55 15.13 -7.29 14.13
C ASP A 55 13.95 -7.25 13.14
N MET A 56 14.04 -7.92 12.00
CA MET A 56 12.91 -8.12 11.10
C MET A 56 11.77 -8.90 11.76
N VAL A 57 12.07 -9.94 12.53
CA VAL A 57 11.06 -10.69 13.31
C VAL A 57 10.43 -9.84 14.39
N LYS A 58 11.22 -9.07 15.16
CA LYS A 58 10.72 -8.13 16.17
C LYS A 58 9.82 -7.08 15.53
N TRP A 59 10.21 -6.55 14.38
CA TRP A 59 9.41 -5.58 13.62
C TRP A 59 8.03 -6.12 13.27
N VAL A 60 7.92 -7.37 12.81
CA VAL A 60 6.63 -8.01 12.54
C VAL A 60 5.81 -8.16 13.81
N LYS A 61 6.43 -8.51 14.94
CA LYS A 61 5.75 -8.61 16.25
C LYS A 61 5.18 -7.28 16.73
N PHE A 62 5.79 -6.16 16.35
CA PHE A 62 5.32 -4.80 16.65
C PHE A 62 4.39 -4.22 15.56
N ASN A 63 3.91 -5.04 14.64
CA ASN A 63 2.88 -4.59 13.70
C ASN A 63 1.59 -4.21 14.48
N PRO A 64 0.92 -3.09 14.14
CA PRO A 64 -0.32 -2.66 14.80
C PRO A 64 -1.41 -3.73 14.78
N ILE A 65 -1.47 -4.51 13.73
CA ILE A 65 -2.33 -5.68 13.61
C ILE A 65 -1.46 -6.93 13.74
N LYS A 66 -1.54 -7.58 14.88
CA LYS A 66 -0.73 -8.78 15.16
C LYS A 66 -1.05 -9.91 14.20
N TRP A 67 -0.02 -10.55 13.68
CA TRP A 67 -0.14 -11.78 12.91
C TRP A 67 -0.42 -12.95 13.85
N ASN A 68 -1.23 -13.88 13.42
CA ASN A 68 -1.54 -15.09 14.20
C ASN A 68 -0.34 -16.04 14.27
N ASN A 69 0.49 -16.03 13.24
CA ASN A 69 1.64 -16.91 13.12
C ASN A 69 2.86 -16.11 12.62
N ILE A 70 3.95 -16.12 13.39
CA ILE A 70 5.22 -15.48 13.05
C ILE A 70 6.31 -16.54 13.24
N PRO A 71 7.14 -16.82 12.22
CA PRO A 71 8.19 -17.83 12.35
C PRO A 71 9.23 -17.42 13.40
N SER A 72 9.84 -18.41 14.03
CA SER A 72 11.01 -18.18 14.87
C SER A 72 12.24 -17.85 14.01
N GLU A 73 13.23 -17.17 14.60
CA GLU A 73 14.51 -16.91 13.93
C GLU A 73 15.16 -18.19 13.42
N LYS A 74 15.13 -19.27 14.23
CA LYS A 74 15.62 -20.60 13.83
C LYS A 74 14.87 -21.13 12.59
N THR A 75 13.55 -20.98 12.56
CA THR A 75 12.74 -21.37 11.38
C THR A 75 13.18 -20.61 10.14
N ILE A 76 13.40 -19.31 10.25
CA ILE A 76 13.84 -18.49 9.12
C ILE A 76 15.20 -18.96 8.62
N LYS A 77 16.20 -19.10 9.51
CA LYS A 77 17.55 -19.55 9.17
C LYS A 77 17.57 -20.90 8.45
N ASN A 78 16.70 -21.82 8.86
CA ASN A 78 16.62 -23.15 8.24
C ASN A 78 15.95 -23.15 6.86
N HIS A 79 15.22 -22.09 6.46
CA HIS A 79 14.43 -22.06 5.23
C HIS A 79 14.87 -20.98 4.23
N ILE A 80 15.78 -20.09 4.59
CA ILE A 80 16.42 -19.17 3.63
C ILE A 80 17.41 -19.96 2.75
N LYS A 81 17.49 -19.57 1.47
CA LYS A 81 18.43 -20.16 0.52
C LYS A 81 19.71 -19.33 0.43
N ASP A 82 19.59 -18.04 0.60
CA ASP A 82 20.66 -17.06 0.54
C ASP A 82 20.52 -16.06 1.69
N ASN A 83 21.63 -15.55 2.20
CA ASN A 83 21.66 -14.52 3.24
C ASN A 83 21.31 -13.14 2.65
N ASN A 84 20.04 -12.95 2.31
CA ASN A 84 19.53 -11.68 1.85
C ASN A 84 18.11 -11.38 2.41
N ILE A 85 17.78 -10.10 2.45
CA ILE A 85 16.52 -9.60 3.02
C ILE A 85 15.26 -10.16 2.31
N PHE A 86 15.35 -10.47 1.01
CA PHE A 86 14.19 -10.96 0.24
C PHE A 86 13.87 -12.40 0.60
N GLU A 87 14.89 -13.22 0.94
CA GLU A 87 14.70 -14.58 1.45
C GLU A 87 14.09 -14.56 2.85
N VAL A 88 14.56 -13.68 3.75
CA VAL A 88 13.94 -13.49 5.07
C VAL A 88 12.48 -13.07 4.92
N PHE A 89 12.21 -12.08 4.05
CA PHE A 89 10.85 -11.63 3.73
C PHE A 89 9.98 -12.77 3.20
N ARG A 90 10.48 -13.58 2.26
CA ARG A 90 9.77 -14.75 1.73
C ARG A 90 9.41 -15.73 2.84
N VAL A 91 10.37 -16.14 3.66
CA VAL A 91 10.13 -17.13 4.72
C VAL A 91 9.14 -16.61 5.76
N ILE A 92 9.20 -15.33 6.13
CA ILE A 92 8.25 -14.73 7.07
C ILE A 92 6.79 -14.88 6.57
N TYR A 93 6.55 -14.76 5.27
CA TYR A 93 5.20 -14.91 4.69
C TYR A 93 4.83 -16.36 4.38
N THR A 94 5.80 -17.25 4.15
CA THR A 94 5.53 -18.59 3.59
C THR A 94 5.73 -19.75 4.56
N HIS A 95 6.17 -19.51 5.79
CA HIS A 95 6.49 -20.57 6.76
C HIS A 95 5.30 -21.49 7.11
N SER A 96 4.06 -21.03 6.96
CA SER A 96 2.85 -21.82 7.11
C SER A 96 2.41 -22.54 5.82
N ASN A 97 3.23 -22.51 4.77
CA ASN A 97 3.02 -23.18 3.49
C ASN A 97 1.71 -22.82 2.76
N PRO A 98 1.32 -21.53 2.61
CA PRO A 98 0.11 -21.15 1.90
C PRO A 98 0.25 -21.42 0.39
N LYS A 99 -0.86 -21.71 -0.30
CA LYS A 99 -0.86 -21.84 -1.77
C LYS A 99 -0.49 -20.51 -2.43
N PHE A 100 -1.06 -19.41 -1.90
CA PHE A 100 -0.73 -18.04 -2.29
C PHE A 100 -0.41 -17.20 -1.04
N TRP A 101 0.58 -16.34 -1.16
CA TRP A 101 0.86 -15.34 -0.13
C TRP A 101 0.82 -13.94 -0.73
N CYS A 102 0.32 -12.98 0.02
CA CYS A 102 0.05 -11.64 -0.45
C CYS A 102 0.69 -10.58 0.43
N CYS A 103 1.51 -9.73 -0.16
CA CYS A 103 2.05 -8.54 0.49
C CYS A 103 1.40 -7.27 -0.03
N LYS A 104 0.86 -6.46 0.90
CA LYS A 104 0.23 -5.18 0.59
C LYS A 104 1.16 -3.98 0.82
N SER A 105 2.46 -4.16 1.00
CA SER A 105 3.40 -3.04 1.02
C SER A 105 3.52 -2.44 -0.38
N LEU A 106 2.68 -1.45 -0.67
CA LEU A 106 2.46 -0.93 -2.03
C LEU A 106 3.73 -0.41 -2.69
N GLN A 107 4.65 0.15 -1.90
CA GLN A 107 5.91 0.72 -2.38
C GLN A 107 6.96 -0.33 -2.78
N ASN A 108 6.67 -1.64 -2.59
CA ASN A 108 7.59 -2.70 -3.00
C ASN A 108 7.81 -2.75 -4.53
N PHE A 109 7.01 -2.05 -5.33
CA PHE A 109 7.28 -1.86 -6.76
C PHE A 109 8.67 -1.23 -7.02
N ARG A 110 9.23 -0.52 -6.06
CA ARG A 110 10.58 0.07 -6.14
C ARG A 110 11.68 -0.98 -6.26
N PHE A 111 11.42 -2.21 -5.81
CA PHE A 111 12.35 -3.33 -5.91
C PHE A 111 12.21 -4.15 -7.19
N ASN A 112 11.32 -3.74 -8.12
CA ASN A 112 11.05 -4.50 -9.34
C ASN A 112 12.30 -4.80 -10.19
N ASN A 113 13.32 -3.96 -10.12
CA ASN A 113 14.58 -4.14 -10.84
C ASN A 113 15.63 -4.94 -10.04
N ASP A 114 15.43 -5.18 -8.74
CA ASP A 114 16.35 -5.98 -7.93
C ASP A 114 16.30 -7.46 -8.34
N PRO A 115 17.45 -8.09 -8.65
CA PRO A 115 17.50 -9.49 -9.07
C PRO A 115 16.92 -10.46 -8.02
N ASN A 116 17.13 -10.19 -6.72
CA ASN A 116 16.63 -11.06 -5.65
C ASN A 116 15.12 -10.90 -5.46
N PHE A 117 14.58 -9.67 -5.64
CA PHE A 117 13.13 -9.49 -5.67
C PHE A 117 12.48 -10.21 -6.86
N LYS A 118 13.12 -10.19 -8.04
CA LYS A 118 12.65 -10.92 -9.22
C LYS A 118 12.62 -12.44 -9.03
N LYS A 119 13.55 -13.00 -8.25
CA LYS A 119 13.54 -14.44 -7.88
C LYS A 119 12.28 -14.86 -7.12
N LEU A 120 11.59 -13.92 -6.45
CA LEU A 120 10.30 -14.17 -5.80
C LEU A 120 9.14 -14.36 -6.78
N GLN A 121 9.33 -14.05 -8.06
CA GLN A 121 8.35 -14.16 -9.15
C GLN A 121 7.00 -13.50 -8.82
N PRO A 122 6.98 -12.20 -8.49
CA PRO A 122 5.76 -11.53 -8.07
C PRO A 122 4.69 -11.51 -9.17
N ILE A 123 3.47 -11.84 -8.80
CA ILE A 123 2.25 -11.53 -9.55
C ILE A 123 1.76 -10.19 -9.01
N TYR A 124 1.76 -9.17 -9.85
CA TYR A 124 1.38 -7.82 -9.43
C TYR A 124 -0.13 -7.64 -9.44
N ILE A 125 -0.66 -7.12 -8.34
CA ILE A 125 -2.04 -6.64 -8.24
C ILE A 125 -1.99 -5.13 -8.14
N TYR A 126 -2.29 -4.46 -9.25
CA TYR A 126 -2.31 -3.00 -9.33
C TYR A 126 -3.67 -2.46 -8.95
N ILE A 127 -3.76 -1.83 -7.78
CA ILE A 127 -4.97 -1.16 -7.34
C ILE A 127 -4.82 0.35 -7.49
N TYR A 128 -5.75 0.96 -8.22
CA TYR A 128 -5.77 2.39 -8.48
C TYR A 128 -7.15 3.01 -8.24
N ARG A 129 -7.15 4.28 -7.97
CA ARG A 129 -8.31 5.08 -7.64
C ARG A 129 -8.11 6.48 -8.24
N ASP A 130 -9.21 7.21 -8.48
CA ASP A 130 -9.15 8.63 -8.83
C ASP A 130 -8.20 9.37 -7.89
N GLY A 131 -7.15 9.97 -8.46
CA GLY A 131 -6.10 10.61 -7.68
C GLY A 131 -6.60 11.79 -6.85
N ARG A 132 -7.66 12.46 -7.27
CA ARG A 132 -8.30 13.56 -6.54
C ARG A 132 -8.99 13.04 -5.27
N ASP A 133 -9.64 11.87 -5.35
CA ASP A 133 -10.19 11.18 -4.17
C ASP A 133 -9.09 10.64 -3.24
N VAL A 134 -7.97 10.20 -3.81
CA VAL A 134 -6.77 9.84 -3.04
C VAL A 134 -6.23 11.04 -2.29
N ALA A 135 -6.15 12.20 -2.95
CA ALA A 135 -5.70 13.45 -2.34
C ALA A 135 -6.61 13.90 -1.20
N SER A 136 -7.93 13.91 -1.41
CA SER A 136 -8.90 14.18 -0.35
C SER A 136 -8.71 13.26 0.87
N SER A 137 -8.45 11.97 0.63
CA SER A 137 -8.18 11.00 1.70
C SER A 137 -6.85 11.24 2.42
N PHE A 138 -5.79 11.67 1.72
CA PHE A 138 -4.49 11.96 2.34
C PHE A 138 -4.54 13.20 3.24
N LYS A 139 -5.27 14.24 2.84
CA LYS A 139 -5.44 15.45 3.65
C LYS A 139 -6.00 15.14 5.04
N LYS A 140 -6.86 14.13 5.16
CA LYS A 140 -7.51 13.69 6.41
C LYS A 140 -6.74 12.61 7.18
N ALA A 141 -5.72 12.01 6.57
CA ALA A 141 -4.98 10.92 7.17
C ALA A 141 -3.91 11.43 8.15
N SER A 142 -3.51 10.62 9.14
CA SER A 142 -2.38 10.93 10.03
C SER A 142 -1.01 10.70 9.37
N ILE A 143 -0.97 10.17 8.14
CA ILE A 143 0.25 9.80 7.42
C ILE A 143 0.29 10.40 6.00
N GLY A 144 1.47 10.40 5.39
CA GLY A 144 1.69 10.79 3.99
C GLY A 144 1.71 12.30 3.77
N GLU A 145 1.76 12.70 2.52
CA GLU A 145 1.79 14.09 2.11
C GLU A 145 0.46 14.79 2.40
N LYS A 146 0.49 16.12 2.62
CA LYS A 146 -0.68 16.91 3.05
C LYS A 146 -1.04 18.03 2.09
N HIS A 147 -0.05 18.66 1.47
CA HIS A 147 -0.30 19.68 0.47
C HIS A 147 -0.64 19.03 -0.87
N ILE A 148 -1.63 19.58 -1.57
CA ILE A 148 -2.17 19.01 -2.82
C ILE A 148 -1.09 18.79 -3.89
N TYR A 149 -0.12 19.70 -4.02
CA TYR A 149 1.00 19.59 -4.95
C TYR A 149 1.84 18.34 -4.68
N ASN A 150 2.22 18.12 -3.41
CA ASN A 150 3.05 16.99 -3.01
C ASN A 150 2.33 15.67 -3.16
N ILE A 151 1.03 15.62 -2.82
CA ILE A 151 0.17 14.44 -3.04
C ILE A 151 0.06 14.14 -4.54
N ALA A 152 -0.16 15.17 -5.35
CA ALA A 152 -0.27 15.04 -6.81
C ALA A 152 1.02 14.47 -7.42
N LYS A 153 2.18 14.97 -7.02
CA LYS A 153 3.48 14.45 -7.48
C LYS A 153 3.70 13.00 -7.08
N GLN A 154 3.42 12.65 -5.82
CA GLN A 154 3.54 11.28 -5.34
C GLN A 154 2.61 10.35 -6.12
N TRP A 155 1.33 10.73 -6.30
CA TRP A 155 0.38 9.93 -7.06
C TRP A 155 0.84 9.72 -8.51
N ASN A 156 1.32 10.78 -9.18
CA ASN A 156 1.87 10.72 -10.53
C ASN A 156 3.00 9.70 -10.64
N GLU A 157 3.98 9.80 -9.75
CA GLU A 157 5.14 8.91 -9.74
C GLU A 157 4.73 7.46 -9.52
N ASP A 158 3.86 7.20 -8.54
CA ASP A 158 3.36 5.87 -8.24
C ASP A 158 2.61 5.27 -9.44
N GLN A 159 1.69 6.04 -10.08
CA GLN A 159 0.95 5.56 -11.26
C GLN A 159 1.89 5.27 -12.43
N ARG A 160 2.82 6.16 -12.73
CA ARG A 160 3.79 5.96 -13.82
C ARG A 160 4.57 4.66 -13.62
N LYS A 161 5.13 4.44 -12.43
CA LYS A 161 5.90 3.21 -12.12
C LYS A 161 5.04 1.95 -12.21
N CYS A 162 3.81 1.99 -11.69
CA CYS A 162 2.88 0.86 -11.80
C CYS A 162 2.52 0.55 -13.27
N LEU A 163 2.32 1.57 -14.10
CA LEU A 163 2.04 1.40 -15.52
C LEU A 163 3.26 0.92 -16.32
N GLU A 164 4.47 1.30 -15.92
CA GLU A 164 5.72 0.77 -16.49
C GLU A 164 5.87 -0.73 -16.16
N ILE A 165 5.62 -1.14 -14.92
CA ILE A 165 5.59 -2.57 -14.54
C ILE A 165 4.55 -3.32 -15.36
N LYS A 166 3.34 -2.77 -15.53
CA LYS A 166 2.30 -3.38 -16.36
C LYS A 166 2.77 -3.66 -17.78
N LYS A 167 3.49 -2.72 -18.39
CA LYS A 167 4.00 -2.87 -19.76
C LYS A 167 5.09 -3.93 -19.89
N SER A 168 5.92 -4.10 -18.86
CA SER A 168 7.04 -5.04 -18.85
C SER A 168 6.70 -6.42 -18.30
N THR A 169 5.48 -6.61 -17.78
CA THR A 169 5.04 -7.85 -17.12
C THR A 169 4.09 -8.62 -18.04
N LYS A 170 4.24 -9.96 -18.11
CA LYS A 170 3.30 -10.83 -18.83
C LYS A 170 1.89 -10.69 -18.25
N ASP A 171 0.87 -10.77 -19.08
CA ASP A 171 -0.53 -10.57 -18.65
C ASP A 171 -0.93 -11.47 -17.48
N PHE A 172 -0.52 -12.74 -17.48
CA PHE A 172 -0.82 -13.66 -16.38
C PHE A 172 -0.29 -13.15 -15.03
N ASN A 173 0.85 -12.45 -15.02
CA ASN A 173 1.49 -11.96 -13.81
C ASN A 173 1.03 -10.55 -13.41
N PHE A 174 -0.06 -10.05 -14.00
CA PHE A 174 -0.57 -8.71 -13.70
C PHE A 174 -2.10 -8.69 -13.64
N PHE A 175 -2.66 -8.12 -12.57
CA PHE A 175 -4.10 -7.92 -12.41
C PHE A 175 -4.39 -6.47 -12.01
N SER A 176 -5.24 -5.79 -12.76
CA SER A 176 -5.63 -4.40 -12.47
C SER A 176 -6.97 -4.36 -11.74
N VAL A 177 -7.06 -3.54 -10.69
CA VAL A 177 -8.27 -3.30 -9.92
C VAL A 177 -8.52 -1.80 -9.85
N LYS A 178 -9.55 -1.32 -10.54
CA LYS A 178 -10.05 0.04 -10.35
C LYS A 178 -10.93 0.06 -9.09
N TYR A 179 -10.63 0.95 -8.16
CA TYR A 179 -11.33 1.03 -6.88
C TYR A 179 -12.83 1.27 -7.06
N GLU A 180 -13.19 2.14 -7.98
CA GLU A 180 -14.56 2.49 -8.28
C GLU A 180 -15.37 1.29 -8.82
N ASP A 181 -14.72 0.43 -9.63
CA ASP A 181 -15.34 -0.80 -10.14
C ASP A 181 -15.47 -1.84 -9.02
N LEU A 182 -14.46 -1.94 -8.13
CA LEU A 182 -14.55 -2.79 -6.93
C LEU A 182 -15.70 -2.38 -6.02
N LEU A 183 -16.00 -1.08 -5.90
CA LEU A 183 -17.16 -0.60 -5.13
C LEU A 183 -18.48 -0.90 -5.83
N SER A 184 -18.51 -0.81 -7.15
CA SER A 184 -19.73 -0.98 -7.96
C SER A 184 -20.12 -2.45 -8.06
N ASP A 185 -19.18 -3.31 -8.44
CA ASP A 185 -19.38 -4.76 -8.58
C ASP A 185 -18.18 -5.57 -8.04
N PRO A 186 -18.08 -5.73 -6.71
CA PRO A 186 -17.00 -6.51 -6.10
C PRO A 186 -17.05 -7.99 -6.52
N ALA A 187 -18.24 -8.51 -6.84
CA ALA A 187 -18.42 -9.91 -7.24
C ALA A 187 -17.76 -10.18 -8.60
N LEU A 188 -17.95 -9.30 -9.57
CA LEU A 188 -17.32 -9.41 -10.89
C LEU A 188 -15.78 -9.33 -10.77
N ILE A 189 -15.26 -8.36 -10.02
CA ILE A 189 -13.81 -8.18 -9.85
C ILE A 189 -13.17 -9.41 -9.21
N ILE A 190 -13.74 -9.91 -8.10
CA ILE A 190 -13.21 -11.09 -7.41
C ILE A 190 -13.39 -12.37 -8.23
N ASN A 191 -14.50 -12.53 -8.96
CA ASN A 191 -14.70 -13.68 -9.85
C ASN A 191 -13.65 -13.72 -10.98
N ASN A 192 -13.37 -12.56 -11.59
CA ASN A 192 -12.32 -12.45 -12.61
C ASN A 192 -10.92 -12.76 -12.03
N PHE A 193 -10.65 -12.30 -10.81
CA PHE A 193 -9.42 -12.65 -10.09
C PHE A 193 -9.32 -14.16 -9.85
N CYS A 194 -10.38 -14.78 -9.34
CA CYS A 194 -10.43 -16.22 -9.09
C CYS A 194 -10.21 -17.03 -10.37
N LYS A 195 -10.91 -16.69 -11.46
CA LYS A 195 -10.75 -17.34 -12.76
C LYS A 195 -9.30 -17.26 -13.27
N LYS A 196 -8.68 -16.08 -13.15
CA LYS A 196 -7.31 -15.87 -13.64
C LYS A 196 -6.27 -16.72 -12.90
N TYR A 197 -6.45 -16.93 -11.59
CA TYR A 197 -5.45 -17.60 -10.75
C TYR A 197 -5.88 -18.99 -10.23
N GLY A 198 -6.96 -19.55 -10.77
CA GLY A 198 -7.40 -20.89 -10.40
C GLY A 198 -7.86 -21.02 -8.94
N LEU A 199 -8.57 -20.01 -8.43
CA LEU A 199 -9.14 -19.97 -7.10
C LEU A 199 -10.62 -20.32 -7.15
N SER A 200 -11.12 -21.02 -6.14
CA SER A 200 -12.56 -21.30 -6.00
C SER A 200 -13.30 -20.05 -5.56
N TYR A 201 -14.14 -19.51 -6.44
CA TYR A 201 -14.95 -18.35 -6.10
C TYR A 201 -15.96 -18.70 -5.00
N ASN A 202 -15.99 -17.88 -3.95
CA ASN A 202 -17.02 -17.95 -2.91
C ASN A 202 -17.36 -16.52 -2.44
N LYS A 203 -18.55 -16.31 -1.91
CA LYS A 203 -19.01 -14.99 -1.44
C LYS A 203 -18.47 -14.58 -0.05
N LYS A 204 -17.66 -15.41 0.61
CA LYS A 204 -17.09 -15.10 1.94
C LYS A 204 -16.30 -13.78 1.93
N PHE A 205 -15.68 -13.43 0.79
CA PHE A 205 -14.92 -12.17 0.65
C PHE A 205 -15.77 -10.92 0.98
N LEU A 206 -17.09 -10.96 0.79
CA LEU A 206 -18.00 -9.87 1.17
C LEU A 206 -18.14 -9.71 2.70
N ASN A 207 -17.75 -10.72 3.47
CA ASN A 207 -17.78 -10.71 4.92
C ASN A 207 -16.47 -10.21 5.56
N TYR A 208 -15.51 -9.71 4.77
CA TYR A 208 -14.20 -9.20 5.24
C TYR A 208 -14.33 -8.32 6.50
N TYR A 209 -15.39 -7.50 6.59
CA TYR A 209 -15.63 -6.57 7.70
C TYR A 209 -16.00 -7.27 9.02
N LYS A 210 -16.39 -8.53 8.98
CA LYS A 210 -16.70 -9.36 10.16
C LYS A 210 -15.46 -10.02 10.75
N SER A 211 -14.35 -10.07 10.02
CA SER A 211 -13.11 -10.72 10.46
C SER A 211 -12.56 -10.09 11.74
N LYS A 212 -11.85 -10.89 12.55
CA LYS A 212 -11.15 -10.40 13.74
C LYS A 212 -10.14 -9.31 13.39
N GLU A 213 -9.48 -9.44 12.24
CA GLU A 213 -8.50 -8.48 11.75
C GLU A 213 -9.15 -7.13 11.41
N SER A 214 -10.26 -7.14 10.66
CA SER A 214 -10.99 -5.91 10.30
C SER A 214 -11.50 -5.16 11.53
N LYS A 215 -12.07 -5.87 12.49
CA LYS A 215 -12.53 -5.29 13.77
C LYS A 215 -11.37 -4.66 14.53
N LYS A 216 -10.23 -5.36 14.64
CA LYS A 216 -9.05 -4.84 15.32
C LYS A 216 -8.44 -3.65 14.57
N ALA A 217 -8.35 -3.72 13.25
CA ALA A 217 -7.84 -2.62 12.44
C ALA A 217 -8.67 -1.35 12.63
N SER A 218 -9.99 -1.47 12.67
CA SER A 218 -10.89 -0.31 12.82
C SER A 218 -10.74 0.43 14.16
N THR A 219 -10.23 -0.23 15.20
CA THR A 219 -9.98 0.35 16.53
C THR A 219 -8.54 0.80 16.74
N SER A 220 -7.61 0.36 15.87
CA SER A 220 -6.16 0.64 16.01
C SER A 220 -5.72 1.98 15.45
N GLY A 221 -6.63 2.80 14.87
CA GLY A 221 -6.32 4.14 14.37
C GLY A 221 -7.35 4.67 13.39
N GLY A 222 -7.38 5.97 13.21
CA GLY A 222 -8.35 6.68 12.36
C GLY A 222 -8.34 6.26 10.89
N LEU A 223 -7.22 5.72 10.41
CA LEU A 223 -6.99 5.33 9.02
C LEU A 223 -7.88 4.18 8.53
N TRP A 224 -8.34 3.31 9.45
CA TRP A 224 -8.97 2.03 9.11
C TRP A 224 -10.40 1.88 9.65
N ARG A 225 -10.99 2.95 10.17
CA ARG A 225 -12.35 2.97 10.78
C ARG A 225 -13.42 2.26 9.95
N ASN A 226 -13.33 2.37 8.63
CA ASN A 226 -14.33 1.81 7.72
C ASN A 226 -14.12 0.34 7.40
N LEU A 227 -13.01 -0.30 7.82
CA LEU A 227 -12.75 -1.70 7.51
C LEU A 227 -13.67 -2.68 8.25
N SER A 228 -14.26 -2.26 9.38
CA SER A 228 -15.26 -3.04 10.12
C SER A 228 -16.70 -2.79 9.66
N LYS A 229 -16.88 -2.06 8.55
CA LYS A 229 -18.19 -1.79 7.96
C LYS A 229 -18.35 -2.55 6.64
N PRO A 230 -19.58 -2.90 6.27
CA PRO A 230 -19.86 -3.37 4.91
C PRO A 230 -19.35 -2.40 3.87
N LEU A 231 -19.22 -2.87 2.63
CA LEU A 231 -18.71 -2.07 1.52
C LEU A 231 -19.50 -0.77 1.34
N ILE A 232 -18.79 0.37 1.44
CA ILE A 232 -19.37 1.72 1.29
C ILE A 232 -19.34 2.09 -0.18
N ARG A 233 -20.41 1.77 -0.91
CA ARG A 233 -20.50 1.91 -2.38
C ARG A 233 -20.33 3.35 -2.88
N ASN A 234 -20.74 4.35 -2.12
CA ASN A 234 -20.63 5.78 -2.46
C ASN A 234 -19.31 6.44 -2.03
N ASN A 235 -18.29 5.65 -1.64
CA ASN A 235 -16.98 6.18 -1.24
C ASN A 235 -16.12 6.54 -2.47
N LYS A 236 -16.69 7.29 -3.42
CA LYS A 236 -16.09 7.79 -4.66
C LYS A 236 -16.57 9.22 -4.95
N ASN A 237 -15.83 9.95 -5.78
CA ASN A 237 -16.14 11.33 -6.20
C ASN A 237 -16.22 12.34 -5.05
N LYS A 238 -15.64 12.05 -3.90
CA LYS A 238 -15.66 12.94 -2.73
C LYS A 238 -14.85 14.21 -2.94
N TYR A 239 -13.84 14.14 -3.78
CA TYR A 239 -13.03 15.31 -4.13
C TYR A 239 -13.86 16.51 -4.59
N LYS A 240 -15.01 16.27 -5.22
CA LYS A 240 -15.90 17.34 -5.71
C LYS A 240 -16.43 18.26 -4.60
N SER A 241 -16.56 17.74 -3.38
CA SER A 241 -17.00 18.51 -2.20
C SER A 241 -15.90 18.73 -1.15
N GLU A 242 -14.79 18.00 -1.25
CA GLU A 242 -13.75 18.01 -0.22
C GLU A 242 -12.47 18.74 -0.63
N LEU A 243 -12.26 18.97 -1.93
CA LEU A 243 -11.16 19.79 -2.44
C LEU A 243 -11.67 21.12 -2.99
N SER A 244 -10.91 22.19 -2.81
CA SER A 244 -11.18 23.47 -3.44
C SER A 244 -10.94 23.40 -4.96
N THR A 245 -11.55 24.30 -5.71
CA THR A 245 -11.33 24.43 -7.16
C THR A 245 -9.85 24.56 -7.52
N ASN A 246 -9.09 25.34 -6.73
CA ASN A 246 -7.66 25.51 -6.95
C ASN A 246 -6.86 24.22 -6.68
N GLU A 247 -7.24 23.44 -5.66
CA GLU A 247 -6.59 22.15 -5.40
C GLU A 247 -6.85 21.14 -6.52
N ILE A 248 -8.08 21.10 -7.05
CA ILE A 248 -8.40 20.25 -8.21
C ILE A 248 -7.57 20.71 -9.41
N LEU A 249 -7.46 22.00 -9.65
CA LEU A 249 -6.69 22.57 -10.75
C LEU A 249 -5.19 22.22 -10.64
N ILE A 250 -4.57 22.38 -9.47
CA ILE A 250 -3.17 21.99 -9.23
C ILE A 250 -2.98 20.49 -9.47
N PHE A 251 -3.90 19.66 -8.94
CA PHE A 251 -3.80 18.19 -9.09
C PHE A 251 -3.89 17.77 -10.55
N GLU A 252 -4.86 18.30 -11.30
CA GLU A 252 -5.08 17.99 -12.72
C GLU A 252 -3.93 18.49 -13.60
N SER A 253 -3.37 19.66 -13.30
CA SER A 253 -2.22 20.20 -14.02
C SER A 253 -1.00 19.26 -13.97
N ILE A 254 -0.76 18.63 -12.83
CA ILE A 254 0.34 17.68 -12.67
C ILE A 254 0.02 16.30 -13.29
N ASN A 255 -1.26 15.89 -13.22
CA ASN A 255 -1.67 14.51 -13.45
C ASN A 255 -2.56 14.27 -14.67
N LYS A 256 -2.76 15.27 -15.53
CA LYS A 256 -3.62 15.19 -16.72
C LYS A 256 -3.44 13.87 -17.47
N LYS A 257 -2.20 13.57 -17.85
CA LYS A 257 -1.85 12.39 -18.67
C LYS A 257 -2.20 11.07 -17.99
N GLU A 258 -1.88 10.94 -16.69
CA GLU A 258 -2.11 9.72 -15.93
C GLU A 258 -3.61 9.54 -15.59
N LEU A 259 -4.32 10.62 -15.28
CA LEU A 259 -5.78 10.58 -15.10
C LEU A 259 -6.48 10.08 -16.36
N GLN A 260 -6.15 10.65 -17.52
CA GLN A 260 -6.74 10.25 -18.81
C GLN A 260 -6.40 8.79 -19.16
N LYS A 261 -5.15 8.35 -18.97
CA LYS A 261 -4.74 6.94 -19.20
C LYS A 261 -5.49 5.94 -18.33
N LEU A 262 -5.88 6.36 -17.12
CA LEU A 262 -6.62 5.53 -16.18
C LEU A 262 -8.15 5.67 -16.32
N GLY A 263 -8.62 6.43 -17.33
CA GLY A 263 -10.04 6.61 -17.64
C GLY A 263 -10.77 7.54 -16.68
N TYR A 264 -10.08 8.57 -16.17
CA TYR A 264 -10.68 9.63 -15.37
C TYR A 264 -10.80 10.93 -16.19
N GLU A 265 -11.99 11.47 -16.26
CA GLU A 265 -12.26 12.77 -16.90
C GLU A 265 -11.74 13.92 -16.05
N LEU A 266 -11.26 14.98 -16.72
CA LEU A 266 -10.84 16.20 -16.07
C LEU A 266 -12.06 17.08 -15.78
N VAL A 267 -12.01 17.85 -14.69
CA VAL A 267 -12.98 18.89 -14.36
C VAL A 267 -12.63 20.19 -15.09
N ASN A 268 -11.33 20.46 -15.23
CA ASN A 268 -10.84 21.67 -15.85
C ASN A 268 -10.55 21.45 -17.34
N SER A 269 -10.85 22.45 -18.17
CA SER A 269 -10.40 22.46 -19.57
C SER A 269 -8.87 22.61 -19.64
N ASP A 270 -8.29 22.11 -20.71
CA ASP A 270 -6.83 22.14 -20.93
C ASP A 270 -6.25 23.56 -20.88
N SER A 271 -7.00 24.57 -21.34
CA SER A 271 -6.59 25.98 -21.34
C SER A 271 -6.44 26.57 -19.95
N LYS A 272 -7.04 25.97 -18.92
CA LYS A 272 -6.94 26.41 -17.52
C LYS A 272 -5.79 25.75 -16.77
N LEU A 273 -5.26 24.63 -17.25
CA LEU A 273 -4.21 23.87 -16.55
C LEU A 273 -2.90 24.65 -16.54
N PHE A 274 -2.21 24.63 -15.42
CA PHE A 274 -0.86 25.17 -15.31
C PHE A 274 0.12 24.36 -16.15
N SER A 275 0.92 25.02 -16.97
CA SER A 275 1.99 24.34 -17.73
C SER A 275 3.17 23.96 -16.83
N SER A 276 3.46 24.76 -15.80
CA SER A 276 4.52 24.54 -14.81
C SER A 276 4.26 25.35 -13.55
N PHE A 277 5.03 25.07 -12.51
CA PHE A 277 5.07 25.85 -11.27
C PHE A 277 6.46 26.47 -11.12
N THR A 278 6.54 27.69 -10.64
CA THR A 278 7.80 28.36 -10.34
C THR A 278 8.51 27.74 -9.14
N SER A 279 9.83 27.91 -9.04
CA SER A 279 10.60 27.45 -7.89
C SER A 279 10.10 28.05 -6.56
N GLY A 280 9.64 29.31 -6.60
CA GLY A 280 9.06 30.00 -5.43
C GLY A 280 7.76 29.33 -4.95
N GLU A 281 6.85 29.00 -5.88
CA GLU A 281 5.61 28.27 -5.56
C GLU A 281 5.90 26.87 -5.00
N ILE A 282 6.82 26.13 -5.63
CA ILE A 282 7.23 24.80 -5.18
C ILE A 282 7.79 24.85 -3.76
N ASN A 283 8.66 25.81 -3.48
CA ASN A 283 9.22 25.98 -2.13
C ASN A 283 8.12 26.29 -1.10
N LYS A 284 7.20 27.19 -1.43
CA LYS A 284 6.05 27.50 -0.58
C LYS A 284 5.18 26.25 -0.32
N PHE A 285 4.87 25.46 -1.35
CA PHE A 285 4.10 24.22 -1.21
C PHE A 285 4.81 23.21 -0.30
N ASN A 286 6.13 23.07 -0.43
CA ASN A 286 6.91 22.16 0.40
C ASN A 286 6.95 22.61 1.87
N LEU A 287 7.05 23.90 2.16
CA LEU A 287 6.97 24.44 3.52
C LEU A 287 5.62 24.16 4.15
N ILE A 288 4.53 24.51 3.47
CA ILE A 288 3.16 24.23 3.94
C ILE A 288 2.97 22.73 4.18
N ASN A 289 3.45 21.90 3.25
CA ASN A 289 3.37 20.44 3.39
C ASN A 289 4.10 19.94 4.64
N SER A 290 5.29 20.48 4.93
CA SER A 290 6.07 20.13 6.13
C SER A 290 5.32 20.46 7.41
N ASP A 291 4.73 21.65 7.48
CA ASP A 291 4.00 22.11 8.67
C ASP A 291 2.73 21.28 8.90
N LEU A 292 1.95 21.02 7.84
CA LEU A 292 0.78 20.15 7.91
C LEU A 292 1.13 18.70 8.29
N LYS A 293 2.31 18.19 7.91
CA LYS A 293 2.79 16.86 8.33
C LYS A 293 3.14 16.83 9.81
N LYS A 294 3.74 17.90 10.36
CA LYS A 294 4.01 18.02 11.80
C LYS A 294 2.72 18.02 12.59
N GLU A 295 1.75 18.87 12.19
CA GLU A 295 0.44 18.92 12.80
C GLU A 295 -0.27 17.54 12.79
N ALA A 296 -0.26 16.86 11.62
CA ALA A 296 -0.85 15.54 11.49
C ALA A 296 -0.18 14.48 12.38
N TYR A 297 1.15 14.59 12.61
CA TYR A 297 1.89 13.72 13.52
C TYR A 297 1.54 14.01 14.99
N GLU A 298 1.44 15.27 15.38
CA GLU A 298 1.06 15.69 16.74
C GLU A 298 -0.35 15.21 17.10
N ASN A 299 -1.26 15.20 16.14
CA ASN A 299 -2.64 14.75 16.28
C ASN A 299 -2.81 13.20 16.22
N GLN A 300 -1.72 12.43 16.09
CA GLN A 300 -1.78 10.97 16.22
C GLN A 300 -2.16 10.55 17.64
N ASN A 301 -2.90 9.44 17.76
CA ASN A 301 -3.23 8.88 19.05
C ASN A 301 -1.99 8.25 19.75
N ASP A 302 -2.06 8.06 21.06
CA ASP A 302 -0.95 7.55 21.86
C ASP A 302 -0.50 6.15 21.42
N PHE A 303 -1.41 5.31 20.96
CA PHE A 303 -1.09 3.99 20.44
C PHE A 303 -0.21 4.08 19.17
N GLU A 304 -0.57 4.97 18.22
CA GLU A 304 0.23 5.18 17.01
C GLU A 304 1.63 5.73 17.34
N LYS A 305 1.71 6.70 18.28
CA LYS A 305 2.98 7.27 18.76
C LYS A 305 3.86 6.24 19.46
N GLU A 306 3.28 5.43 20.35
CA GLU A 306 4.01 4.38 21.05
C GLU A 306 4.55 3.31 20.10
N LEU A 307 3.76 2.92 19.10
CA LEU A 307 4.19 1.98 18.09
C LEU A 307 5.39 2.50 17.29
N ILE A 308 5.33 3.76 16.82
CA ILE A 308 6.44 4.41 16.13
C ILE A 308 7.70 4.46 17.01
N LYS A 309 7.53 4.77 18.30
CA LYS A 309 8.64 4.78 19.26
C LYS A 309 9.31 3.39 19.39
N LYS A 310 8.51 2.34 19.54
CA LYS A 310 9.01 0.95 19.60
C LYS A 310 9.71 0.54 18.31
N GLN A 311 9.17 0.91 17.17
CA GLN A 311 9.77 0.65 15.87
C GLN A 311 11.11 1.40 15.68
N LYS A 312 11.17 2.66 16.10
CA LYS A 312 12.42 3.43 16.06
C LYS A 312 13.53 2.78 16.91
N ILE A 313 13.21 2.24 18.09
CA ILE A 313 14.19 1.56 18.95
C ILE A 313 14.83 0.35 18.25
N ILE A 314 14.08 -0.39 17.42
CA ILE A 314 14.64 -1.54 16.69
C ILE A 314 15.69 -1.08 15.69
N ILE A 315 15.39 -0.02 14.92
CA ILE A 315 16.25 0.45 13.83
C ILE A 315 17.36 1.42 14.27
N SER A 316 17.29 2.00 15.49
CA SER A 316 18.27 2.95 16.01
C SER A 316 19.40 2.30 16.83
N LYS A 317 19.31 1.02 17.14
CA LYS A 317 20.32 0.32 17.95
C LYS A 317 21.61 -0.01 17.20
N ASP A 318 21.67 0.21 15.90
CA ASP A 318 22.79 -0.13 15.04
C ASP A 318 23.27 1.07 14.18
N SER A 319 22.90 2.32 14.55
CA SER A 319 23.42 3.57 13.96
C SER A 319 24.50 4.18 14.85
#